data_273b07c478a3d8c3630c92128cb1f555
#
_entry.id   273b07c478a3d8c3630c92128cb1f555
#
_cell.length_a   1.000
_cell.length_b   1.000
_cell.length_c   1.000
_cell.angle_alpha   90.00
_cell.angle_beta   90.00
_cell.angle_gamma   90.00
#
_symmetry.space_group_name_H-M   'P 1'
#
loop_
_entity.id
_entity.type
_entity.pdbx_description
1 polymer ?
#
loop_
_entity_poly.entity_id
_entity_poly.type
_entity_poly.pdbx_seq_one_letter_code
_entity_poly.pdbx_strand_id
1 'polypeptide(L)'
;MEQLFIPPALNAVTPLLVPEEQLTKCAGYSQSLQSISYIVSPAVAALLYSVWELNAIIAIDVLGAVIASITVAIVRIPKLGDQVQSLKPNFIREMKEGMAVLRQNKGLFALLLVGTLYMFVYMPINALYPLITMECFNGTPMHISITEIAYASGMLIGGLLLGLFGNYQKRILLITASIFMMGISLTISGLLPQSGFFIFVVCCAIMGLSVPFYSGVQTALFQEKIKPEYLGRVFSLTGSIMSLAMPIGLILSGFFADRIDVNHWFLLSGILIICIAIVCPMITEIRKLDAK
;
A
#
# COMPACT_ATOMS: atom_id res chain seq x y z
N MET A 1 -12.92 12.40 0.44
CA MET A 1 -11.93 13.45 0.79
C MET A 1 -11.07 13.09 1.98
N GLU A 2 -11.60 12.45 3.03
CA GLU A 2 -10.84 12.06 4.22
C GLU A 2 -9.65 11.13 3.95
N GLN A 3 -9.79 10.16 3.06
CA GLN A 3 -8.71 9.21 2.72
C GLN A 3 -7.48 9.85 2.04
N LEU A 4 -7.60 11.08 1.53
CA LEU A 4 -6.47 11.77 0.90
C LEU A 4 -5.60 12.56 1.88
N PHE A 5 -6.15 13.02 3.00
CA PHE A 5 -5.44 13.90 3.94
C PHE A 5 -5.02 13.23 5.24
N ILE A 6 -5.81 12.28 5.75
CA ILE A 6 -5.55 11.64 7.04
C ILE A 6 -4.29 10.76 6.99
N PRO A 7 -4.10 9.83 6.02
CA PRO A 7 -2.93 8.97 6.02
C PRO A 7 -1.59 9.72 5.88
N PRO A 8 -1.45 10.74 5.00
CA PRO A 8 -0.21 11.52 4.95
C PRO A 8 0.10 12.25 6.26
N ALA A 9 -0.93 12.79 6.92
CA ALA A 9 -0.75 13.48 8.20
C ALA A 9 -0.32 12.52 9.31
N LEU A 10 -0.96 11.36 9.44
CA LEU A 10 -0.59 10.33 10.42
C LEU A 10 0.84 9.82 10.18
N ASN A 11 1.21 9.55 8.94
CA ASN A 11 2.55 9.11 8.58
C ASN A 11 3.61 10.17 8.88
N ALA A 12 3.27 11.46 8.79
CA ALA A 12 4.17 12.55 9.14
C ALA A 12 4.33 12.73 10.65
N VAL A 13 3.32 12.42 11.44
CA VAL A 13 3.32 12.58 12.92
C VAL A 13 3.98 11.38 13.61
N THR A 14 3.91 10.20 13.04
CA THR A 14 4.44 8.95 13.61
C THR A 14 5.90 9.09 14.11
N PRO A 15 6.87 9.63 13.33
CA PRO A 15 8.25 9.76 13.80
C PRO A 15 8.47 10.84 14.87
N LEU A 16 7.47 11.65 15.19
CA LEU A 16 7.51 12.58 16.33
C LEU A 16 7.11 11.91 17.64
N LEU A 17 6.42 10.76 17.56
CA LEU A 17 5.86 10.03 18.68
C LEU A 17 6.59 8.71 18.96
N VAL A 18 7.28 8.16 17.98
CA VAL A 18 7.89 6.83 18.03
C VAL A 18 9.38 6.91 17.71
N PRO A 19 10.26 6.25 18.48
CA PRO A 19 11.69 6.17 18.17
C PRO A 19 11.97 5.55 16.80
N GLU A 20 13.04 5.97 16.14
CA GLU A 20 13.40 5.54 14.78
C GLU A 20 13.50 4.01 14.64
N GLU A 21 14.03 3.32 15.67
CA GLU A 21 14.17 1.87 15.69
C GLU A 21 12.83 1.12 15.69
N GLN A 22 11.74 1.79 16.06
CA GLN A 22 10.41 1.21 16.16
C GLN A 22 9.50 1.58 14.98
N LEU A 23 9.92 2.46 14.07
CA LEU A 23 9.10 2.93 12.95
C LEU A 23 8.63 1.77 12.06
N THR A 24 9.50 0.83 11.73
CA THR A 24 9.15 -0.35 10.93
C THR A 24 8.14 -1.26 11.64
N LYS A 25 8.28 -1.42 12.97
CA LYS A 25 7.31 -2.19 13.76
C LYS A 25 5.94 -1.50 13.79
N CYS A 26 5.94 -0.19 13.98
CA CYS A 26 4.73 0.63 13.97
C CYS A 26 4.01 0.52 12.62
N ALA A 27 4.76 0.60 11.51
CA ALA A 27 4.23 0.39 10.17
C ALA A 27 3.62 -1.00 9.98
N GLY A 28 4.27 -2.05 10.51
CA GLY A 28 3.75 -3.41 10.50
C GLY A 28 2.42 -3.56 11.25
N TYR A 29 2.32 -3.00 12.45
CA TYR A 29 1.07 -3.01 13.22
C TYR A 29 -0.04 -2.21 12.53
N SER A 30 0.29 -1.08 11.91
CA SER A 30 -0.68 -0.29 11.12
C SER A 30 -1.23 -1.08 9.94
N GLN A 31 -0.37 -1.83 9.23
CA GLN A 31 -0.78 -2.73 8.15
C GLN A 31 -1.66 -3.89 8.66
N SER A 32 -1.36 -4.44 9.85
CA SER A 32 -2.19 -5.48 10.46
C SER A 32 -3.57 -4.96 10.83
N LEU A 33 -3.68 -3.78 11.41
CA LEU A 33 -4.96 -3.13 11.72
C LEU A 33 -5.77 -2.88 10.45
N GLN A 34 -5.13 -2.41 9.39
CA GLN A 34 -5.77 -2.21 8.10
C GLN A 34 -6.29 -3.53 7.51
N SER A 35 -5.52 -4.60 7.63
CA SER A 35 -5.92 -5.94 7.18
C SER A 35 -7.12 -6.48 7.94
N ILE A 36 -7.15 -6.30 9.26
CA ILE A 36 -8.31 -6.65 10.10
C ILE A 36 -9.54 -5.89 9.63
N SER A 37 -9.40 -4.60 9.33
CA SER A 37 -10.50 -3.78 8.81
C SER A 37 -11.01 -4.32 7.47
N TYR A 38 -10.14 -4.72 6.55
CA TYR A 38 -10.57 -5.32 5.27
C TYR A 38 -11.33 -6.64 5.44
N ILE A 39 -10.99 -7.46 6.45
CA ILE A 39 -11.69 -8.73 6.71
C ILE A 39 -13.02 -8.48 7.43
N VAL A 40 -13.04 -7.61 8.44
CA VAL A 40 -14.16 -7.42 9.33
C VAL A 40 -15.23 -6.49 8.75
N SER A 41 -14.82 -5.43 8.04
CA SER A 41 -15.75 -4.40 7.55
C SER A 41 -16.86 -4.94 6.65
N PRO A 42 -16.62 -5.83 5.66
CA PRO A 42 -17.70 -6.36 4.84
C PRO A 42 -18.70 -7.20 5.64
N ALA A 43 -18.22 -8.00 6.60
CA ALA A 43 -19.07 -8.82 7.45
C ALA A 43 -19.94 -7.96 8.37
N VAL A 44 -19.35 -6.93 8.98
CA VAL A 44 -20.09 -5.97 9.82
C VAL A 44 -21.09 -5.19 8.98
N ALA A 45 -20.69 -4.72 7.79
CA ALA A 45 -21.61 -4.03 6.88
C ALA A 45 -22.80 -4.90 6.51
N ALA A 46 -22.60 -6.16 6.13
CA ALA A 46 -23.67 -7.08 5.79
C ALA A 46 -24.65 -7.30 6.97
N LEU A 47 -24.15 -7.44 8.20
CA LEU A 47 -24.96 -7.54 9.40
C LEU A 47 -25.76 -6.26 9.66
N LEU A 48 -25.12 -5.09 9.56
CA LEU A 48 -25.79 -3.82 9.79
C LEU A 48 -26.91 -3.57 8.75
N TYR A 49 -26.63 -3.83 7.47
CA TYR A 49 -27.63 -3.71 6.41
C TYR A 49 -28.82 -4.67 6.55
N SER A 50 -28.64 -5.80 7.23
CA SER A 50 -29.75 -6.76 7.46
C SER A 50 -30.70 -6.34 8.56
N VAL A 51 -30.26 -5.47 9.50
CA VAL A 51 -31.01 -5.15 10.74
C VAL A 51 -31.36 -3.68 10.84
N TRP A 52 -30.57 -2.79 10.21
CA TRP A 52 -30.68 -1.34 10.37
C TRP A 52 -30.93 -0.62 9.06
N GLU A 53 -31.67 0.48 9.15
CA GLU A 53 -31.87 1.39 8.02
C GLU A 53 -30.56 2.15 7.70
N LEU A 54 -30.39 2.55 6.46
CA LEU A 54 -29.22 3.28 5.97
C LEU A 54 -28.87 4.51 6.83
N ASN A 55 -29.89 5.23 7.32
CA ASN A 55 -29.70 6.42 8.16
C ASN A 55 -29.01 6.09 9.49
N ALA A 56 -29.33 4.94 10.09
CA ALA A 56 -28.69 4.49 11.32
C ALA A 56 -27.22 4.06 11.08
N ILE A 57 -26.93 3.45 9.95
CA ILE A 57 -25.58 3.08 9.54
C ILE A 57 -24.72 4.33 9.33
N ILE A 58 -25.25 5.36 8.67
CA ILE A 58 -24.57 6.66 8.50
C ILE A 58 -24.32 7.32 9.86
N ALA A 59 -25.24 7.21 10.81
CA ALA A 59 -25.05 7.76 12.15
C ALA A 59 -23.89 7.10 12.90
N ILE A 60 -23.68 5.77 12.72
CA ILE A 60 -22.52 5.06 13.29
C ILE A 60 -21.22 5.57 12.69
N ASP A 61 -21.18 5.79 11.37
CA ASP A 61 -19.99 6.31 10.69
C ASP A 61 -19.62 7.71 11.23
N VAL A 62 -20.60 8.57 11.41
CA VAL A 62 -20.41 9.90 12.03
C VAL A 62 -19.91 9.76 13.48
N LEU A 63 -20.48 8.86 14.27
CA LEU A 63 -20.00 8.61 15.64
C LEU A 63 -18.55 8.11 15.65
N GLY A 64 -18.20 7.21 14.76
CA GLY A 64 -16.83 6.72 14.57
C GLY A 64 -15.86 7.86 14.22
N ALA A 65 -16.25 8.74 13.31
CA ALA A 65 -15.46 9.91 12.92
C ALA A 65 -15.27 10.90 14.09
N VAL A 66 -16.31 11.10 14.91
CA VAL A 66 -16.24 11.96 16.12
C VAL A 66 -15.28 11.34 17.14
N ILE A 67 -15.39 10.05 17.42
CA ILE A 67 -14.49 9.35 18.36
C ILE A 67 -13.05 9.43 17.87
N ALA A 68 -12.80 9.18 16.60
CA ALA A 68 -11.47 9.29 15.99
C ALA A 68 -10.92 10.72 16.12
N SER A 69 -11.73 11.75 15.85
CA SER A 69 -11.35 13.14 15.97
C SER A 69 -10.99 13.53 17.42
N ILE A 70 -11.79 13.07 18.39
CA ILE A 70 -11.51 13.28 19.81
C ILE A 70 -10.21 12.59 20.22
N THR A 71 -9.99 11.36 19.77
CA THR A 71 -8.78 10.60 20.09
C THR A 71 -7.53 11.31 19.57
N VAL A 72 -7.56 11.82 18.34
CA VAL A 72 -6.46 12.62 17.77
C VAL A 72 -6.26 13.93 18.52
N ALA A 73 -7.34 14.60 18.96
CA ALA A 73 -7.25 15.86 19.70
C ALA A 73 -6.63 15.71 21.10
N ILE A 74 -6.76 14.53 21.72
CA ILE A 74 -6.17 14.23 23.04
C ILE A 74 -4.66 13.98 22.94
N VAL A 75 -4.18 13.48 21.79
CA VAL A 75 -2.76 13.20 21.56
C VAL A 75 -1.98 14.51 21.51
N ARG A 76 -1.03 14.68 22.44
CA ARG A 76 -0.11 15.83 22.44
C ARG A 76 0.96 15.62 21.38
N ILE A 77 0.76 16.21 20.22
CA ILE A 77 1.76 16.23 19.15
C ILE A 77 2.80 17.32 19.50
N PRO A 78 4.11 16.99 19.59
CA PRO A 78 5.15 17.98 19.79
C PRO A 78 5.10 19.03 18.68
N LYS A 79 5.11 20.32 19.04
CA LYS A 79 5.17 21.39 18.06
C LYS A 79 6.53 21.35 17.38
N LEU A 80 6.55 21.15 16.09
CA LEU A 80 7.69 21.46 15.23
C LEU A 80 7.89 22.97 15.33
N GLY A 81 9.05 23.41 15.83
CA GLY A 81 9.33 24.79 16.23
C GLY A 81 8.78 25.88 15.31
N ASP A 82 8.61 27.09 15.83
CA ASP A 82 7.92 28.27 15.24
C ASP A 82 8.37 28.73 13.84
N GLN A 83 9.28 28.02 13.17
CA GLN A 83 9.77 28.37 11.85
C GLN A 83 8.89 27.90 10.67
N VAL A 84 7.81 27.15 10.93
CA VAL A 84 6.79 26.92 9.91
C VAL A 84 5.88 28.15 9.89
N GLN A 85 6.44 29.28 9.45
CA GLN A 85 5.66 30.48 9.18
C GLN A 85 4.50 30.12 8.23
N SER A 86 3.32 30.55 8.63
CA SER A 86 2.04 30.50 7.93
C SER A 86 2.09 31.23 6.56
N LEU A 87 2.86 30.72 5.64
CA LEU A 87 2.73 31.08 4.26
C LEU A 87 1.44 30.45 3.74
N LYS A 88 0.61 31.25 3.08
CA LYS A 88 -0.66 30.77 2.48
C LYS A 88 -0.44 29.41 1.81
N PRO A 89 -1.27 28.40 2.10
CA PRO A 89 -1.13 27.07 1.53
C PRO A 89 -1.13 27.17 -0.01
N ASN A 90 -0.04 26.80 -0.62
CA ASN A 90 0.10 26.77 -2.06
C ASN A 90 0.47 25.35 -2.47
N PHE A 91 -0.50 24.59 -2.91
CA PHE A 91 -0.36 23.18 -3.27
C PHE A 91 0.82 22.93 -4.24
N ILE A 92 0.96 23.76 -5.28
CA ILE A 92 2.05 23.62 -6.27
C ILE A 92 3.42 23.83 -5.62
N ARG A 93 3.54 24.79 -4.69
CA ARG A 93 4.78 25.05 -3.98
C ARG A 93 5.13 23.91 -3.05
N GLU A 94 4.16 23.38 -2.30
CA GLU A 94 4.36 22.25 -1.41
C GLU A 94 4.77 20.99 -2.16
N MET A 95 4.16 20.72 -3.33
CA MET A 95 4.58 19.64 -4.21
C MET A 95 6.02 19.82 -4.71
N LYS A 96 6.40 21.04 -5.12
CA LYS A 96 7.78 21.34 -5.57
C LYS A 96 8.78 21.17 -4.44
N GLU A 97 8.44 21.60 -3.22
CA GLU A 97 9.29 21.44 -2.03
C GLU A 97 9.44 19.95 -1.66
N GLY A 98 8.36 19.17 -1.64
CA GLY A 98 8.42 17.72 -1.44
C GLY A 98 9.29 17.01 -2.50
N MET A 99 9.13 17.39 -3.76
CA MET A 99 9.96 16.88 -4.85
C MET A 99 11.43 17.28 -4.70
N ALA A 100 11.71 18.51 -4.28
CA ALA A 100 13.09 18.99 -4.07
C ALA A 100 13.78 18.20 -2.95
N VAL A 101 13.09 17.95 -1.84
CA VAL A 101 13.59 17.14 -0.72
C VAL A 101 13.89 15.70 -1.17
N LEU A 102 12.98 15.08 -1.93
CA LEU A 102 13.22 13.73 -2.46
C LEU A 102 14.41 13.69 -3.43
N ARG A 103 14.56 14.68 -4.29
CA ARG A 103 15.70 14.77 -5.23
C ARG A 103 17.05 14.97 -4.55
N GLN A 104 17.07 15.59 -3.35
CA GLN A 104 18.29 15.70 -2.56
C GLN A 104 18.76 14.34 -2.07
N ASN A 105 17.84 13.41 -1.76
CA ASN A 105 18.14 12.03 -1.45
C ASN A 105 17.87 11.13 -2.66
N LYS A 106 18.90 10.95 -3.49
CA LYS A 106 18.81 10.17 -4.74
C LYS A 106 18.28 8.75 -4.52
N GLY A 107 18.58 8.13 -3.37
CA GLY A 107 18.12 6.79 -3.04
C GLY A 107 16.60 6.74 -2.81
N LEU A 108 16.05 7.69 -2.03
CA LEU A 108 14.61 7.79 -1.81
C LEU A 108 13.86 8.16 -3.07
N PHE A 109 14.43 9.05 -3.91
CA PHE A 109 13.84 9.40 -5.18
C PHE A 109 13.79 8.20 -6.14
N ALA A 110 14.88 7.43 -6.22
CA ALA A 110 14.91 6.21 -7.03
C ALA A 110 13.92 5.17 -6.50
N LEU A 111 13.80 5.00 -5.17
CA LEU A 111 12.83 4.12 -4.55
C LEU A 111 11.37 4.55 -4.85
N LEU A 112 11.09 5.86 -4.86
CA LEU A 112 9.79 6.39 -5.28
C LEU A 112 9.49 6.03 -6.75
N LEU A 113 10.46 6.19 -7.66
CA LEU A 113 10.26 5.86 -9.06
C LEU A 113 9.99 4.37 -9.27
N VAL A 114 10.76 3.51 -8.61
CA VAL A 114 10.54 2.05 -8.61
C VAL A 114 9.16 1.72 -8.07
N GLY A 115 8.75 2.33 -6.96
CA GLY A 115 7.42 2.15 -6.37
C GLY A 115 6.29 2.65 -7.27
N THR A 116 6.47 3.77 -7.95
CA THR A 116 5.49 4.29 -8.91
C THR A 116 5.33 3.35 -10.09
N LEU A 117 6.44 2.83 -10.64
CA LEU A 117 6.40 1.87 -11.73
C LEU A 117 5.75 0.55 -11.30
N TYR A 118 6.08 0.06 -10.11
CA TYR A 118 5.45 -1.11 -9.51
C TYR A 118 3.93 -0.92 -9.39
N MET A 119 3.47 0.21 -8.83
CA MET A 119 2.04 0.51 -8.67
C MET A 119 1.34 0.65 -10.02
N PHE A 120 1.99 1.26 -11.01
CA PHE A 120 1.45 1.38 -12.35
C PHE A 120 1.17 0.03 -13.02
N VAL A 121 2.06 -0.95 -12.81
CA VAL A 121 1.90 -2.32 -13.34
C VAL A 121 0.89 -3.12 -12.50
N TYR A 122 0.82 -2.88 -11.19
CA TYR A 122 -0.04 -3.63 -10.27
C TYR A 122 -1.50 -3.16 -10.27
N MET A 123 -1.79 -1.85 -10.45
CA MET A 123 -3.15 -1.31 -10.35
C MET A 123 -4.18 -1.93 -11.32
N PRO A 124 -3.85 -2.19 -12.60
CA PRO A 124 -4.75 -2.90 -13.49
C PRO A 124 -5.14 -4.29 -12.96
N ILE A 125 -4.18 -5.00 -12.36
CA ILE A 125 -4.40 -6.33 -11.79
C ILE A 125 -5.42 -6.31 -10.67
N ASN A 126 -5.37 -5.30 -9.81
CA ASN A 126 -6.33 -5.15 -8.72
C ASN A 126 -7.78 -5.03 -9.24
N ALA A 127 -7.98 -4.32 -10.34
CA ALA A 127 -9.29 -4.21 -11.00
C ALA A 127 -9.72 -5.51 -11.70
N LEU A 128 -8.77 -6.27 -12.26
CA LEU A 128 -9.02 -7.51 -12.98
C LEU A 128 -9.12 -8.75 -12.07
N TYR A 129 -8.84 -8.59 -10.78
CA TYR A 129 -8.79 -9.68 -9.81
C TYR A 129 -10.11 -10.47 -9.66
N PRO A 130 -11.31 -9.84 -9.58
CA PRO A 130 -12.57 -10.59 -9.63
C PRO A 130 -12.78 -11.30 -10.97
N LEU A 131 -12.34 -10.68 -12.06
CA LEU A 131 -12.55 -11.17 -13.42
C LEU A 131 -11.78 -12.48 -13.68
N ILE A 132 -10.50 -12.57 -13.25
CA ILE A 132 -9.74 -13.82 -13.37
C ILE A 132 -10.42 -14.96 -12.60
N THR A 133 -10.98 -14.67 -11.42
CA THR A 133 -11.68 -15.68 -10.63
C THR A 133 -12.91 -16.21 -11.34
N MET A 134 -13.66 -15.34 -12.00
CA MET A 134 -14.92 -15.73 -12.68
C MET A 134 -14.67 -16.35 -14.06
N GLU A 135 -13.80 -15.77 -14.87
CA GLU A 135 -13.60 -16.19 -16.25
C GLU A 135 -12.63 -17.36 -16.38
N CYS A 136 -11.50 -17.34 -15.65
CA CYS A 136 -10.47 -18.35 -15.82
C CYS A 136 -10.73 -19.60 -14.99
N PHE A 137 -11.29 -19.43 -13.77
CA PHE A 137 -11.59 -20.56 -12.88
C PHE A 137 -13.06 -20.94 -12.85
N ASN A 138 -13.94 -20.35 -13.69
CA ASN A 138 -15.40 -20.51 -13.64
C ASN A 138 -15.94 -20.35 -12.21
N GLY A 139 -15.39 -19.38 -11.48
CA GLY A 139 -15.71 -19.13 -10.09
C GLY A 139 -17.08 -18.48 -9.94
N THR A 140 -17.58 -18.55 -8.72
CA THR A 140 -18.78 -17.86 -8.26
C THR A 140 -18.38 -16.67 -7.36
N PRO A 141 -19.29 -15.77 -6.97
CA PRO A 141 -18.99 -14.73 -5.98
C PRO A 141 -18.36 -15.26 -4.68
N MET A 142 -18.69 -16.50 -4.29
CA MET A 142 -18.08 -17.16 -3.15
C MET A 142 -16.58 -17.41 -3.34
N HIS A 143 -16.16 -17.75 -4.57
CA HIS A 143 -14.74 -17.94 -4.90
C HIS A 143 -13.97 -16.61 -4.83
N ILE A 144 -14.60 -15.49 -5.23
CA ILE A 144 -14.01 -14.15 -5.06
C ILE A 144 -13.79 -13.86 -3.58
N SER A 145 -14.79 -14.10 -2.74
CA SER A 145 -14.67 -13.90 -1.29
C SER A 145 -13.55 -14.74 -0.66
N ILE A 146 -13.38 -15.99 -1.10
CA ILE A 146 -12.29 -16.87 -0.63
C ILE A 146 -10.92 -16.26 -0.99
N THR A 147 -10.75 -15.77 -2.21
CA THR A 147 -9.48 -15.15 -2.63
C THR A 147 -9.19 -13.85 -1.89
N GLU A 148 -10.22 -13.02 -1.65
CA GLU A 148 -10.09 -11.78 -0.87
C GLU A 148 -9.72 -12.05 0.60
N ILE A 149 -10.35 -13.04 1.23
CA ILE A 149 -10.01 -13.47 2.60
C ILE A 149 -8.58 -14.01 2.64
N ALA A 150 -8.16 -14.81 1.66
CA ALA A 150 -6.79 -15.32 1.58
C ALA A 150 -5.78 -14.18 1.47
N TYR A 151 -6.04 -13.20 0.60
CA TYR A 151 -5.21 -12.00 0.44
C TYR A 151 -5.13 -11.19 1.74
N ALA A 152 -6.26 -10.88 2.36
CA ALA A 152 -6.32 -10.12 3.60
C ALA A 152 -5.67 -10.87 4.78
N SER A 153 -5.80 -12.20 4.85
CA SER A 153 -5.11 -13.04 5.82
C SER A 153 -3.59 -13.00 5.62
N GLY A 154 -3.14 -13.03 4.37
CA GLY A 154 -1.73 -12.82 4.03
C GLY A 154 -1.21 -11.47 4.50
N MET A 155 -1.96 -10.38 4.24
CA MET A 155 -1.62 -9.03 4.72
C MET A 155 -1.54 -8.96 6.25
N LEU A 156 -2.48 -9.61 6.95
CA LEU A 156 -2.48 -9.65 8.42
C LEU A 156 -1.22 -10.34 8.93
N ILE A 157 -0.92 -11.53 8.40
CA ILE A 157 0.28 -12.29 8.79
C ILE A 157 1.55 -11.49 8.46
N GLY A 158 1.64 -10.92 7.27
CA GLY A 158 2.79 -10.09 6.86
C GLY A 158 2.98 -8.87 7.75
N GLY A 159 1.90 -8.18 8.10
CA GLY A 159 1.93 -7.04 9.02
C GLY A 159 2.37 -7.42 10.43
N LEU A 160 1.85 -8.53 10.97
CA LEU A 160 2.29 -9.07 12.27
C LEU A 160 3.77 -9.47 12.26
N LEU A 161 4.22 -10.18 11.22
CA LEU A 161 5.63 -10.54 11.07
C LEU A 161 6.52 -9.30 10.99
N LEU A 162 6.12 -8.29 10.22
CA LEU A 162 6.84 -7.03 10.15
C LEU A 162 6.85 -6.30 11.50
N GLY A 163 5.72 -6.30 12.23
CA GLY A 163 5.60 -5.72 13.57
C GLY A 163 6.48 -6.41 14.61
N LEU A 164 6.59 -7.74 14.55
CA LEU A 164 7.40 -8.52 15.49
C LEU A 164 8.90 -8.48 15.16
N PHE A 165 9.25 -8.60 13.88
CA PHE A 165 10.62 -8.75 13.40
C PHE A 165 11.15 -7.52 12.66
N GLY A 166 10.45 -6.38 12.69
CA GLY A 166 10.73 -5.18 11.88
C GLY A 166 12.06 -4.46 12.16
N ASN A 167 12.90 -4.95 13.09
CA ASN A 167 14.22 -4.38 13.35
C ASN A 167 15.30 -4.94 12.40
N TYR A 168 14.92 -5.29 11.17
CA TYR A 168 15.84 -5.87 10.19
C TYR A 168 16.65 -4.77 9.48
N GLN A 169 17.99 -4.91 9.50
CA GLN A 169 18.90 -3.87 8.98
C GLN A 169 18.89 -3.78 7.44
N LYS A 170 18.59 -4.87 6.73
CA LYS A 170 18.60 -4.91 5.26
C LYS A 170 17.20 -4.63 4.70
N ARG A 171 16.72 -3.40 4.84
CA ARG A 171 15.37 -2.99 4.46
C ARG A 171 15.11 -3.06 2.96
N ILE A 172 16.12 -2.72 2.15
CA ILE A 172 16.02 -2.80 0.69
C ILE A 172 15.86 -4.25 0.23
N LEU A 173 16.51 -5.20 0.92
CA LEU A 173 16.32 -6.62 0.63
C LEU A 173 14.88 -7.07 0.91
N LEU A 174 14.25 -6.59 2.00
CA LEU A 174 12.84 -6.89 2.30
C LEU A 174 11.91 -6.32 1.23
N ILE A 175 12.10 -5.07 0.82
CA ILE A 175 11.34 -4.45 -0.26
C ILE A 175 11.51 -5.23 -1.56
N THR A 176 12.74 -5.54 -1.94
CA THR A 176 13.03 -6.29 -3.17
C THR A 176 12.41 -7.69 -3.15
N ALA A 177 12.57 -8.42 -2.04
CA ALA A 177 12.00 -9.75 -1.87
C ALA A 177 10.46 -9.72 -1.92
N SER A 178 9.82 -8.71 -1.34
CA SER A 178 8.36 -8.57 -1.39
C SER A 178 7.84 -8.29 -2.79
N ILE A 179 8.50 -7.39 -3.55
CA ILE A 179 8.16 -7.15 -4.96
C ILE A 179 8.37 -8.42 -5.79
N PHE A 180 9.46 -9.16 -5.54
CA PHE A 180 9.75 -10.41 -6.23
C PHE A 180 8.71 -11.50 -5.94
N MET A 181 8.31 -11.69 -4.66
CA MET A 181 7.25 -12.61 -4.27
C MET A 181 5.91 -12.25 -4.93
N MET A 182 5.56 -10.96 -4.98
CA MET A 182 4.37 -10.46 -5.67
C MET A 182 4.43 -10.85 -7.17
N GLY A 183 5.55 -10.58 -7.85
CA GLY A 183 5.74 -10.88 -9.27
C GLY A 183 5.64 -12.38 -9.56
N ILE A 184 6.27 -13.24 -8.75
CA ILE A 184 6.16 -14.69 -8.89
C ILE A 184 4.71 -15.16 -8.73
N SER A 185 4.02 -14.69 -7.68
CA SER A 185 2.63 -15.09 -7.43
C SER A 185 1.71 -14.69 -8.58
N LEU A 186 1.89 -13.51 -9.17
CA LEU A 186 1.14 -13.06 -10.34
C LEU A 186 1.48 -13.89 -11.59
N THR A 187 2.75 -14.17 -11.81
CA THR A 187 3.21 -15.00 -12.96
C THR A 187 2.62 -16.40 -12.88
N ILE A 188 2.67 -17.02 -11.70
CA ILE A 188 2.06 -18.33 -11.46
C ILE A 188 0.56 -18.24 -11.72
N SER A 189 -0.13 -17.25 -11.16
CA SER A 189 -1.58 -17.05 -11.32
C SER A 189 -2.00 -16.96 -12.79
N GLY A 190 -1.19 -16.27 -13.61
CA GLY A 190 -1.45 -16.15 -15.05
C GLY A 190 -1.19 -17.42 -15.87
N LEU A 191 -0.45 -18.39 -15.32
CA LEU A 191 -0.16 -19.69 -15.98
C LEU A 191 -1.08 -20.81 -15.53
N LEU A 192 -1.94 -20.59 -14.53
CA LEU A 192 -2.78 -21.65 -13.98
C LEU A 192 -3.85 -22.11 -14.98
N PRO A 193 -4.09 -23.43 -15.10
CA PRO A 193 -5.25 -23.96 -15.78
C PRO A 193 -6.52 -23.74 -14.94
N GLN A 194 -7.68 -23.93 -15.54
CA GLN A 194 -8.99 -23.76 -14.88
C GLN A 194 -9.13 -24.53 -13.57
N SER A 195 -8.51 -25.69 -13.45
CA SER A 195 -8.49 -26.51 -12.23
C SER A 195 -7.57 -25.97 -11.12
N GLY A 196 -6.79 -24.91 -11.41
CA GLY A 196 -5.76 -24.36 -10.52
C GLY A 196 -6.26 -23.41 -9.43
N PHE A 197 -7.57 -23.31 -9.18
CA PHE A 197 -8.15 -22.34 -8.25
C PHE A 197 -7.50 -22.34 -6.84
N PHE A 198 -7.25 -23.53 -6.26
CA PHE A 198 -6.62 -23.61 -4.93
C PHE A 198 -5.19 -23.06 -4.92
N ILE A 199 -4.43 -23.27 -6.01
CA ILE A 199 -3.08 -22.68 -6.15
C ILE A 199 -3.20 -21.15 -6.26
N PHE A 200 -4.20 -20.66 -6.98
CA PHE A 200 -4.50 -19.23 -7.05
C PHE A 200 -4.80 -18.63 -5.67
N VAL A 201 -5.61 -19.31 -4.83
CA VAL A 201 -5.87 -18.87 -3.45
C VAL A 201 -4.58 -18.76 -2.63
N VAL A 202 -3.65 -19.72 -2.77
CA VAL A 202 -2.34 -19.65 -2.11
C VAL A 202 -1.52 -18.48 -2.67
N CYS A 203 -1.51 -18.27 -3.98
CA CYS A 203 -0.87 -17.10 -4.59
C CYS A 203 -1.45 -15.78 -4.04
N CYS A 204 -2.77 -15.69 -3.85
CA CYS A 204 -3.42 -14.54 -3.24
C CYS A 204 -2.93 -14.28 -1.81
N ALA A 205 -2.80 -15.32 -0.99
CA ALA A 205 -2.26 -15.19 0.36
C ALA A 205 -0.79 -14.69 0.35
N ILE A 206 0.04 -15.19 -0.57
CA ILE A 206 1.43 -14.75 -0.74
C ILE A 206 1.50 -13.30 -1.24
N MET A 207 0.63 -12.91 -2.19
CA MET A 207 0.51 -11.53 -2.64
C MET A 207 0.16 -10.61 -1.47
N GLY A 208 -0.85 -10.98 -0.67
CA GLY A 208 -1.23 -10.25 0.53
C GLY A 208 -0.07 -10.11 1.53
N LEU A 209 0.65 -11.20 1.81
CA LEU A 209 1.81 -11.21 2.71
C LEU A 209 2.92 -10.26 2.24
N SER A 210 3.08 -10.06 0.94
CA SER A 210 4.10 -9.18 0.37
C SER A 210 3.84 -7.69 0.64
N VAL A 211 2.57 -7.27 0.74
CA VAL A 211 2.18 -5.85 0.83
C VAL A 211 2.78 -5.14 2.04
N PRO A 212 2.68 -5.63 3.29
CA PRO A 212 3.27 -4.97 4.45
C PRO A 212 4.78 -4.83 4.37
N PHE A 213 5.48 -5.82 3.83
CA PHE A 213 6.93 -5.77 3.66
C PHE A 213 7.36 -4.72 2.63
N TYR A 214 6.57 -4.48 1.60
CA TYR A 214 6.81 -3.40 0.66
C TYR A 214 6.44 -2.05 1.27
N SER A 215 5.15 -1.83 1.55
CA SER A 215 4.61 -0.52 1.94
C SER A 215 5.05 -0.07 3.33
N GLY A 216 5.10 -0.98 4.30
CA GLY A 216 5.49 -0.68 5.68
C GLY A 216 6.97 -0.32 5.77
N VAL A 217 7.85 -1.08 5.12
CA VAL A 217 9.30 -0.79 5.13
C VAL A 217 9.62 0.48 4.35
N GLN A 218 8.95 0.72 3.21
CA GLN A 218 9.11 1.96 2.44
C GLN A 218 8.68 3.18 3.26
N THR A 219 7.54 3.11 3.94
CA THR A 219 7.05 4.18 4.80
C THR A 219 8.04 4.48 5.93
N ALA A 220 8.54 3.44 6.60
CA ALA A 220 9.52 3.58 7.67
C ALA A 220 10.84 4.21 7.17
N LEU A 221 11.31 3.86 5.97
CA LEU A 221 12.49 4.47 5.35
C LEU A 221 12.28 5.98 5.09
N PHE A 222 11.12 6.36 4.59
CA PHE A 222 10.81 7.79 4.39
C PHE A 222 10.77 8.53 5.72
N GLN A 223 10.13 7.95 6.74
CA GLN A 223 10.04 8.54 8.07
C GLN A 223 11.41 8.70 8.75
N GLU A 224 12.35 7.78 8.51
CA GLU A 224 13.70 7.84 9.09
C GLU A 224 14.63 8.82 8.35
N LYS A 225 14.57 8.84 7.03
CA LYS A 225 15.55 9.59 6.21
C LYS A 225 15.10 11.01 5.84
N ILE A 226 13.84 11.36 6.08
CA ILE A 226 13.30 12.69 5.77
C ILE A 226 13.00 13.42 7.07
N LYS A 227 13.40 14.69 7.14
CA LYS A 227 13.11 15.54 8.30
C LYS A 227 11.60 15.65 8.51
N PRO A 228 11.11 15.58 9.76
CA PRO A 228 9.68 15.64 10.10
C PRO A 228 8.91 16.79 9.45
N GLU A 229 9.56 17.96 9.28
CA GLU A 229 8.98 19.17 8.68
C GLU A 229 8.53 18.97 7.21
N TYR A 230 9.14 18.02 6.48
CA TYR A 230 8.88 17.76 5.06
C TYR A 230 8.07 16.48 4.83
N LEU A 231 7.89 15.64 5.85
CA LEU A 231 7.23 14.34 5.70
C LEU A 231 5.81 14.46 5.15
N GLY A 232 5.02 15.41 5.66
CA GLY A 232 3.66 15.63 5.17
C GLY A 232 3.63 15.96 3.68
N ARG A 233 4.55 16.82 3.20
CA ARG A 233 4.68 17.20 1.77
C ARG A 233 5.13 16.02 0.91
N VAL A 234 6.06 15.22 1.41
CA VAL A 234 6.55 14.03 0.71
C VAL A 234 5.48 12.95 0.65
N PHE A 235 4.80 12.65 1.74
CA PHE A 235 3.72 11.65 1.73
C PHE A 235 2.51 12.09 0.89
N SER A 236 2.15 13.38 0.92
CA SER A 236 1.10 13.91 0.04
C SER A 236 1.49 13.81 -1.43
N LEU A 237 2.75 14.12 -1.77
CA LEU A 237 3.27 13.99 -3.13
C LEU A 237 3.28 12.52 -3.60
N THR A 238 3.81 11.61 -2.80
CA THR A 238 3.86 10.17 -3.13
C THR A 238 2.47 9.58 -3.24
N GLY A 239 1.55 9.93 -2.33
CA GLY A 239 0.16 9.53 -2.37
C GLY A 239 -0.54 10.04 -3.64
N SER A 240 -0.32 11.30 -4.03
CA SER A 240 -0.88 11.87 -5.26
C SER A 240 -0.37 11.15 -6.51
N ILE A 241 0.94 10.87 -6.59
CA ILE A 241 1.54 10.13 -7.71
C ILE A 241 0.94 8.72 -7.80
N MET A 242 0.85 8.02 -6.66
CA MET A 242 0.29 6.66 -6.61
C MET A 242 -1.21 6.64 -6.93
N SER A 243 -1.98 7.65 -6.48
CA SER A 243 -3.40 7.77 -6.79
C SER A 243 -3.66 8.02 -8.28
N LEU A 244 -2.76 8.71 -8.98
CA LEU A 244 -2.85 8.90 -10.44
C LEU A 244 -2.55 7.61 -11.22
N ALA A 245 -1.76 6.69 -10.65
CA ALA A 245 -1.48 5.41 -11.30
C ALA A 245 -2.75 4.56 -11.48
N MET A 246 -3.72 4.67 -10.57
CA MET A 246 -4.98 3.91 -10.63
C MET A 246 -5.83 4.25 -11.87
N PRO A 247 -6.25 5.50 -12.13
CA PRO A 247 -7.05 5.83 -13.31
C PRO A 247 -6.29 5.57 -14.61
N ILE A 248 -4.98 5.84 -14.64
CA ILE A 248 -4.17 5.57 -15.82
C ILE A 248 -4.09 4.06 -16.09
N GLY A 249 -3.88 3.25 -15.04
CA GLY A 249 -3.86 1.79 -15.14
C GLY A 249 -5.20 1.24 -15.63
N LEU A 250 -6.33 1.75 -15.10
CA LEU A 250 -7.68 1.35 -15.53
C LEU A 250 -7.95 1.72 -16.99
N ILE A 251 -7.55 2.92 -17.43
CA ILE A 251 -7.71 3.33 -18.84
C ILE A 251 -6.90 2.38 -19.74
N LEU A 252 -5.65 2.09 -19.40
CA LEU A 252 -4.82 1.18 -20.18
C LEU A 252 -5.40 -0.24 -20.20
N SER A 253 -5.80 -0.78 -19.05
CA SER A 253 -6.43 -2.10 -19.01
C SER A 253 -7.72 -2.14 -19.83
N GLY A 254 -8.55 -1.10 -19.78
CA GLY A 254 -9.77 -1.01 -20.58
C GLY A 254 -9.51 -1.02 -22.09
N PHE A 255 -8.49 -0.31 -22.58
CA PHE A 255 -8.14 -0.31 -24.01
C PHE A 255 -7.67 -1.68 -24.52
N PHE A 256 -7.09 -2.49 -23.67
CA PHE A 256 -6.51 -3.78 -24.03
C PHE A 256 -7.32 -4.98 -23.52
N ALA A 257 -8.30 -4.76 -22.61
CA ALA A 257 -9.09 -5.83 -22.00
C ALA A 257 -9.78 -6.74 -23.04
N ASP A 258 -10.26 -6.16 -24.14
CA ASP A 258 -10.91 -6.91 -25.21
C ASP A 258 -9.93 -7.68 -26.13
N ARG A 259 -8.62 -7.45 -25.99
CA ARG A 259 -7.59 -8.01 -26.88
C ARG A 259 -6.63 -8.97 -26.18
N ILE A 260 -6.57 -8.90 -24.86
CA ILE A 260 -5.63 -9.68 -24.05
C ILE A 260 -6.44 -10.39 -22.96
N ASP A 261 -6.42 -11.72 -22.98
CA ASP A 261 -7.05 -12.53 -21.94
C ASP A 261 -6.53 -12.15 -20.55
N VAL A 262 -7.38 -12.21 -19.53
CA VAL A 262 -7.04 -11.82 -18.15
C VAL A 262 -5.81 -12.58 -17.64
N ASN A 263 -5.67 -13.85 -18.00
CA ASN A 263 -4.50 -14.67 -17.65
C ASN A 263 -3.20 -14.06 -18.17
N HIS A 264 -3.20 -13.59 -19.43
CA HIS A 264 -2.02 -12.95 -20.02
C HIS A 264 -1.69 -11.61 -19.35
N TRP A 265 -2.70 -10.86 -18.84
CA TRP A 265 -2.46 -9.67 -18.04
C TRP A 265 -1.73 -9.99 -16.73
N PHE A 266 -2.16 -11.03 -16.01
CA PHE A 266 -1.51 -11.49 -14.79
C PHE A 266 -0.08 -11.95 -15.07
N LEU A 267 0.12 -12.74 -16.14
CA LEU A 267 1.43 -13.22 -16.56
C LEU A 267 2.37 -12.07 -16.92
N LEU A 268 1.93 -11.15 -17.79
CA LEU A 268 2.73 -10.00 -18.22
C LEU A 268 3.10 -9.09 -17.04
N SER A 269 2.12 -8.75 -16.22
CA SER A 269 2.35 -7.91 -15.04
C SER A 269 3.27 -8.60 -14.05
N GLY A 270 3.13 -9.90 -13.83
CA GLY A 270 4.02 -10.67 -12.99
C GLY A 270 5.47 -10.64 -13.48
N ILE A 271 5.71 -10.84 -14.76
CA ILE A 271 7.06 -10.76 -15.37
C ILE A 271 7.63 -9.34 -15.23
N LEU A 272 6.83 -8.31 -15.51
CA LEU A 272 7.28 -6.92 -15.38
C LEU A 272 7.64 -6.58 -13.91
N ILE A 273 6.85 -7.05 -12.95
CA ILE A 273 7.13 -6.86 -11.52
C ILE A 273 8.41 -7.60 -11.11
N ILE A 274 8.66 -8.82 -11.62
CA ILE A 274 9.92 -9.53 -11.40
C ILE A 274 11.10 -8.73 -11.96
N CYS A 275 10.97 -8.18 -13.16
CA CYS A 275 12.01 -7.32 -13.74
C CYS A 275 12.28 -6.10 -12.85
N ILE A 276 11.23 -5.44 -12.33
CA ILE A 276 11.36 -4.33 -11.39
C ILE A 276 12.09 -4.78 -10.12
N ALA A 277 11.75 -5.94 -9.57
CA ALA A 277 12.40 -6.49 -8.38
C ALA A 277 13.89 -6.75 -8.61
N ILE A 278 14.28 -7.23 -9.79
CA ILE A 278 15.69 -7.48 -10.14
C ILE A 278 16.45 -6.15 -10.31
N VAL A 279 15.85 -5.17 -10.96
CA VAL A 279 16.47 -3.85 -11.20
C VAL A 279 16.61 -3.04 -9.93
N CYS A 280 15.65 -3.14 -8.99
CA CYS A 280 15.63 -2.35 -7.76
C CYS A 280 16.96 -2.42 -6.97
N PRO A 281 17.54 -3.58 -6.63
CA PRO A 281 18.80 -3.66 -5.91
C PRO A 281 20.03 -3.36 -6.79
N MET A 282 19.91 -3.29 -8.12
CA MET A 282 21.01 -2.93 -9.02
C MET A 282 21.27 -1.41 -9.00
N ILE A 283 20.27 -0.61 -8.59
CA ILE A 283 20.42 0.83 -8.45
C ILE A 283 21.26 1.13 -7.21
N THR A 284 22.50 1.56 -7.42
CA THR A 284 23.49 1.82 -6.36
C THR A 284 22.98 2.78 -5.29
N GLU A 285 22.20 3.80 -5.69
CA GLU A 285 21.66 4.80 -4.77
C GLU A 285 20.61 4.21 -3.81
N ILE A 286 19.83 3.21 -4.27
CA ILE A 286 18.87 2.49 -3.41
C ILE A 286 19.65 1.63 -2.40
N ARG A 287 20.69 0.92 -2.81
CA ARG A 287 21.49 0.10 -1.90
C ARG A 287 22.15 0.90 -0.78
N LYS A 288 22.53 2.15 -1.06
CA LYS A 288 23.10 3.06 -0.05
C LYS A 288 22.13 3.42 1.06
N LEU A 289 20.81 3.25 0.88
CA LEU A 289 19.82 3.52 1.93
C LEU A 289 19.96 2.54 3.11
N ASP A 290 20.47 1.32 2.91
CA ASP A 290 20.77 0.35 3.97
C ASP A 290 22.14 0.58 4.62
N ALA A 291 23.02 1.37 3.99
CA ALA A 291 24.29 1.77 4.58
C ALA A 291 24.04 2.85 5.64
N LYS A 292 24.52 2.58 6.87
CA LYS A 292 24.50 3.55 7.96
C LYS A 292 25.41 4.74 7.70
#